data_482b07bc4107f1d18e973968d2aafa2e
#
_entry.id   482b07bc4107f1d18e973968d2aafa2e
#
_cell.length_a   1.000
_cell.length_b   1.000
_cell.length_c   1.000
_cell.angle_alpha   90.00
_cell.angle_beta   90.00
_cell.angle_gamma   90.00
#
_symmetry.space_group_name_H-M   'P 1'
#
loop_
_entity.id
_entity.type
_entity.pdbx_description
1 polymer ?
#
loop_
_entity_poly.entity_id
_entity_poly.type
_entity_poly.pdbx_seq_one_letter_code
_entity_poly.pdbx_strand_id
1 'polypeptide(L)'
;MKKTLSLLLSLVLMLSLALPASAAETEYPTLEGGVTEIQKYGNIVLDIDPADLKDGGYTYGDLLTVTVNGTGYDMPLCTNYSDVDTGALVLRDSEGVLIAAINMGDFATSNGLAAKVTAEDGSYTWEFPEGDRKSVV
;
A
#
# COMPACT_ATOMS: atom_id res chain seq x y z
N MET A 1 -55.51 1.80 15.97
CA MET A 1 -54.67 2.91 15.56
C MET A 1 -53.42 3.10 16.42
N LYS A 2 -53.55 3.09 17.73
CA LYS A 2 -52.35 3.22 18.61
C LYS A 2 -51.35 2.07 18.46
N LYS A 3 -51.82 0.87 18.15
CA LYS A 3 -50.94 -0.31 17.94
C LYS A 3 -50.14 -0.22 16.65
N THR A 4 -50.68 0.36 15.60
CA THR A 4 -50.02 0.57 14.31
C THR A 4 -48.92 1.63 14.40
N LEU A 5 -49.15 2.68 15.18
CA LEU A 5 -48.14 3.72 15.40
C LEU A 5 -46.93 3.21 16.18
N SER A 6 -47.18 2.35 17.17
CA SER A 6 -46.13 1.70 17.98
C SER A 6 -45.27 0.77 17.14
N LEU A 7 -45.87 0.07 16.18
CA LEU A 7 -45.15 -0.85 15.29
C LEU A 7 -44.27 -0.06 14.30
N LEU A 8 -44.74 1.05 13.78
CA LEU A 8 -43.95 1.94 12.91
C LEU A 8 -42.78 2.57 13.64
N LEU A 9 -42.96 2.98 14.87
CA LEU A 9 -41.91 3.52 15.69
C LEU A 9 -40.82 2.46 15.98
N SER A 10 -41.23 1.22 16.23
CA SER A 10 -40.34 0.09 16.43
C SER A 10 -39.49 -0.21 15.20
N LEU A 11 -40.08 -0.15 14.02
CA LEU A 11 -39.44 -0.37 12.74
C LEU A 11 -38.40 0.71 12.42
N VAL A 12 -38.74 1.96 12.68
CA VAL A 12 -37.80 3.09 12.50
C VAL A 12 -36.62 2.99 13.46
N LEU A 13 -36.87 2.55 14.67
CA LEU A 13 -35.79 2.34 15.65
C LEU A 13 -34.84 1.22 15.24
N MET A 14 -35.35 0.13 14.68
CA MET A 14 -34.53 -0.96 14.14
C MET A 14 -33.69 -0.51 12.95
N LEU A 15 -34.23 0.31 12.08
CA LEU A 15 -33.52 0.84 10.92
C LEU A 15 -32.39 1.79 11.35
N SER A 16 -32.59 2.60 12.36
CA SER A 16 -31.55 3.51 12.87
C SER A 16 -30.44 2.76 13.64
N LEU A 17 -30.71 1.60 14.20
CA LEU A 17 -29.71 0.74 14.82
C LEU A 17 -28.87 -0.02 13.81
N ALA A 18 -29.38 -0.29 12.61
CA ALA A 18 -28.61 -0.92 11.54
C ALA A 18 -27.60 0.03 10.91
N LEU A 19 -27.87 1.32 10.83
CA LEU A 19 -26.97 2.31 10.26
C LEU A 19 -25.65 2.49 11.05
N PRO A 20 -25.64 2.54 12.37
CA PRO A 20 -24.38 2.61 13.13
C PRO A 20 -23.49 1.38 12.97
N ALA A 21 -24.06 0.22 12.75
CA ALA A 21 -23.29 -1.00 12.56
C ALA A 21 -22.52 -1.02 11.22
N SER A 22 -23.08 -0.43 10.15
CA SER A 22 -22.38 -0.27 8.88
C SER A 22 -21.36 0.87 8.87
N ALA A 23 -21.47 1.81 9.80
CA ALA A 23 -20.51 2.89 9.98
C ALA A 23 -19.30 2.50 10.84
N ALA A 24 -19.25 1.28 11.35
CA ALA A 24 -18.16 0.79 12.20
C ALA A 24 -16.95 0.25 11.41
N GLU A 25 -16.91 0.46 10.09
CA GLU A 25 -15.73 0.15 9.30
C GLU A 25 -14.56 1.04 9.74
N THR A 26 -13.43 0.41 10.07
CA THR A 26 -12.22 1.10 10.45
C THR A 26 -11.58 1.72 9.22
N GLU A 27 -11.47 3.05 9.20
CA GLU A 27 -10.69 3.73 8.17
C GLU A 27 -9.23 3.77 8.60
N TYR A 28 -8.35 3.33 7.71
CA TYR A 28 -6.92 3.39 7.91
C TYR A 28 -6.36 4.67 7.29
N PRO A 29 -5.38 5.32 7.92
CA PRO A 29 -4.79 6.53 7.37
C PRO A 29 -4.06 6.25 6.06
N THR A 30 -4.09 7.23 5.17
CA THR A 30 -3.26 7.25 3.97
C THR A 30 -1.98 8.01 4.29
N LEU A 31 -0.83 7.41 4.03
CA LEU A 31 0.48 8.03 4.22
C LEU A 31 1.07 8.40 2.87
N GLU A 32 1.76 9.54 2.82
CA GLU A 32 2.43 10.03 1.62
C GLU A 32 3.93 10.11 1.85
N GLY A 33 4.69 9.76 0.82
CA GLY A 33 6.14 9.89 0.82
C GLY A 33 6.70 9.86 -0.59
N GLY A 34 7.98 10.08 -0.72
CA GLY A 34 8.70 10.00 -1.98
C GLY A 34 9.34 8.62 -2.18
N VAL A 35 9.78 8.38 -3.41
CA VAL A 35 10.72 7.31 -3.71
C VAL A 35 12.12 7.86 -3.49
N THR A 36 12.86 7.35 -2.52
CA THR A 36 14.19 7.84 -2.14
C THR A 36 15.31 7.14 -2.88
N GLU A 37 15.09 5.88 -3.25
CA GLU A 37 16.09 5.05 -3.90
C GLU A 37 15.42 3.97 -4.74
N ILE A 38 16.05 3.60 -5.84
CA ILE A 38 15.77 2.34 -6.52
C ILE A 38 17.00 1.45 -6.36
N GLN A 39 16.80 0.31 -5.72
CA GLN A 39 17.87 -0.64 -5.45
C GLN A 39 18.30 -1.38 -6.73
N LYS A 40 19.44 -2.03 -6.66
CA LYS A 40 20.06 -2.73 -7.82
C LYS A 40 19.10 -3.63 -8.60
N TYR A 41 18.21 -4.31 -7.90
CA TYR A 41 17.27 -5.26 -8.52
C TYR A 41 15.87 -4.68 -8.79
N GLY A 42 15.74 -3.36 -8.73
CA GLY A 42 14.50 -2.66 -9.08
C GLY A 42 13.50 -2.50 -7.94
N ASN A 43 13.86 -2.84 -6.72
CA ASN A 43 13.04 -2.56 -5.55
C ASN A 43 13.04 -1.07 -5.28
N ILE A 44 11.89 -0.49 -4.95
CA ILE A 44 11.81 0.94 -4.65
C ILE A 44 11.73 1.17 -3.15
N VAL A 45 12.57 2.08 -2.65
CA VAL A 45 12.59 2.49 -1.25
C VAL A 45 11.70 3.72 -1.10
N LEU A 46 10.75 3.62 -0.17
CA LEU A 46 9.77 4.67 0.10
C LEU A 46 10.18 5.50 1.31
N ASP A 47 9.96 6.82 1.22
CA ASP A 47 10.13 7.74 2.35
C ASP A 47 8.88 7.72 3.23
N ILE A 48 8.58 6.55 3.76
CA ILE A 48 7.50 6.30 4.72
C ILE A 48 8.08 5.39 5.78
N ASP A 49 8.00 5.81 7.04
CA ASP A 49 8.45 4.99 8.15
C ASP A 49 7.44 3.85 8.39
N PRO A 50 7.87 2.58 8.40
CA PRO A 50 6.99 1.45 8.74
C PRO A 50 6.31 1.59 10.10
N ALA A 51 6.93 2.29 11.05
CA ALA A 51 6.32 2.58 12.35
C ALA A 51 5.04 3.40 12.22
N ASP A 52 4.99 4.33 11.27
CA ASP A 52 3.79 5.13 11.00
C ASP A 52 2.63 4.29 10.47
N LEU A 53 2.92 3.24 9.69
CA LEU A 53 1.92 2.27 9.28
C LEU A 53 1.37 1.50 10.48
N LYS A 54 2.23 1.02 11.36
CA LYS A 54 1.83 0.28 12.57
C LYS A 54 1.03 1.16 13.52
N ASP A 55 1.43 2.40 13.71
CA ASP A 55 0.71 3.39 14.51
C ASP A 55 -0.68 3.71 13.93
N GLY A 56 -0.81 3.64 12.61
CA GLY A 56 -2.07 3.77 11.89
C GLY A 56 -2.98 2.53 11.93
N GLY A 57 -2.52 1.44 12.54
CA GLY A 57 -3.28 0.21 12.69
C GLY A 57 -3.00 -0.89 11.67
N TYR A 58 -2.07 -0.66 10.75
CA TYR A 58 -1.65 -1.71 9.82
C TYR A 58 -0.80 -2.78 10.51
N THR A 59 -1.00 -4.02 10.14
CA THR A 59 -0.25 -5.18 10.66
C THR A 59 0.33 -6.00 9.51
N TYR A 60 1.30 -6.86 9.83
CA TYR A 60 1.87 -7.77 8.83
C TYR A 60 0.81 -8.71 8.28
N GLY A 61 0.80 -8.89 6.97
CA GLY A 61 -0.19 -9.65 6.25
C GLY A 61 -1.34 -8.81 5.68
N ASP A 62 -1.51 -7.58 6.14
CA ASP A 62 -2.50 -6.67 5.56
C ASP A 62 -2.15 -6.33 4.13
N LEU A 63 -3.16 -6.31 3.26
CA LEU A 63 -3.02 -5.91 1.87
C LEU A 63 -3.20 -4.39 1.78
N LEU A 64 -2.14 -3.70 1.36
CA LEU A 64 -2.12 -2.25 1.20
C LEU A 64 -2.09 -1.89 -0.28
N THR A 65 -2.80 -0.83 -0.64
CA THR A 65 -2.65 -0.24 -1.97
C THR A 65 -1.55 0.81 -1.93
N VAL A 66 -0.48 0.57 -2.68
CA VAL A 66 0.63 1.49 -2.85
C VAL A 66 0.47 2.16 -4.21
N THR A 67 0.26 3.46 -4.22
CA THR A 67 0.11 4.23 -5.46
C THR A 67 1.41 4.93 -5.80
N VAL A 68 1.95 4.63 -6.97
CA VAL A 68 3.18 5.24 -7.50
C VAL A 68 2.87 5.80 -8.88
N ASN A 69 3.17 7.07 -9.10
CA ASN A 69 2.89 7.75 -10.37
C ASN A 69 1.43 7.58 -10.85
N GLY A 70 0.48 7.61 -9.91
CA GLY A 70 -0.95 7.49 -10.22
C GLY A 70 -1.46 6.07 -10.44
N THR A 71 -0.60 5.07 -10.39
CA THR A 71 -0.99 3.66 -10.52
C THR A 71 -0.98 2.99 -9.15
N GLY A 72 -2.08 2.33 -8.78
CA GLY A 72 -2.22 1.58 -7.54
C GLY A 72 -1.76 0.14 -7.69
N TYR A 73 -1.00 -0.33 -6.71
CA TYR A 73 -0.51 -1.70 -6.61
C TYR A 73 -0.90 -2.26 -5.26
N ASP A 74 -1.66 -3.35 -5.25
CA ASP A 74 -2.01 -4.03 -4.01
C ASP A 74 -0.91 -4.99 -3.61
N MET A 75 -0.34 -4.79 -2.43
CA MET A 75 0.75 -5.61 -1.93
C MET A 75 0.65 -5.84 -0.43
N PRO A 76 0.91 -7.07 0.04
CA PRO A 76 0.87 -7.35 1.47
C PRO A 76 2.08 -6.75 2.18
N LEU A 77 1.84 -6.26 3.40
CA LEU A 77 2.90 -5.80 4.30
C LEU A 77 3.58 -7.01 4.95
N CYS A 78 4.85 -7.21 4.67
CA CYS A 78 5.63 -8.36 5.13
C CYS A 78 7.00 -7.94 5.64
N THR A 79 7.71 -8.86 6.28
CA THR A 79 9.08 -8.67 6.75
C THR A 79 10.12 -9.29 5.83
N ASN A 80 9.72 -10.26 5.00
CA ASN A 80 10.62 -10.95 4.07
C ASN A 80 10.00 -11.03 2.67
N TYR A 81 10.82 -11.01 1.65
CA TYR A 81 10.36 -11.21 0.27
C TYR A 81 9.75 -12.60 0.06
N SER A 82 10.30 -13.61 0.73
CA SER A 82 9.83 -15.00 0.66
C SER A 82 8.48 -15.24 1.34
N ASP A 83 7.91 -14.25 2.01
CA ASP A 83 6.55 -14.35 2.56
C ASP A 83 5.48 -14.34 1.47
N VAL A 84 5.85 -13.97 0.25
CA VAL A 84 5.00 -14.04 -0.94
C VAL A 84 5.63 -14.97 -1.97
N ASP A 85 4.81 -15.43 -2.92
CA ASP A 85 5.29 -16.27 -4.02
C ASP A 85 6.24 -15.51 -4.95
N THR A 86 7.11 -16.26 -5.63
CA THR A 86 7.96 -15.69 -6.68
C THR A 86 7.11 -15.00 -7.73
N GLY A 87 7.47 -13.75 -8.05
CA GLY A 87 6.73 -12.91 -8.99
C GLY A 87 5.59 -12.11 -8.37
N ALA A 88 5.29 -12.31 -7.10
CA ALA A 88 4.25 -11.56 -6.40
C ALA A 88 4.78 -10.23 -5.83
N LEU A 89 3.88 -9.25 -5.75
CA LEU A 89 4.14 -7.96 -5.14
C LEU A 89 4.26 -8.10 -3.62
N VAL A 90 5.15 -7.32 -3.02
CA VAL A 90 5.34 -7.28 -1.57
C VAL A 90 5.76 -5.88 -1.12
N LEU A 91 5.22 -5.43 0.01
CA LEU A 91 5.64 -4.23 0.71
C LEU A 91 6.42 -4.68 1.95
N ARG A 92 7.75 -4.56 1.88
CA ARG A 92 8.62 -5.08 2.93
C ARG A 92 9.00 -4.02 3.95
N ASP A 93 8.79 -4.32 5.21
CA ASP A 93 9.38 -3.61 6.33
C ASP A 93 10.78 -4.20 6.60
N SER A 94 11.81 -3.45 6.25
CA SER A 94 13.20 -3.84 6.40
C SER A 94 13.93 -2.89 7.35
N GLU A 95 13.89 -3.21 8.64
CA GLU A 95 14.63 -2.47 9.69
C GLU A 95 14.38 -0.96 9.66
N GLY A 96 13.13 -0.55 9.60
CA GLY A 96 12.74 0.86 9.58
C GLY A 96 12.71 1.49 8.19
N VAL A 97 12.87 0.69 7.14
CA VAL A 97 12.78 1.11 5.74
C VAL A 97 11.66 0.35 5.05
N LEU A 98 10.80 1.07 4.34
CA LEU A 98 9.69 0.49 3.61
C LEU A 98 10.08 0.32 2.13
N ILE A 99 10.00 -0.91 1.63
CA ILE A 99 10.43 -1.28 0.28
C ILE A 99 9.28 -1.93 -0.47
N ALA A 100 8.92 -1.37 -1.62
CA ALA A 100 7.98 -1.99 -2.55
C ALA A 100 8.76 -2.80 -3.60
N ALA A 101 8.38 -4.06 -3.77
CA ALA A 101 9.14 -5.00 -4.57
C ALA A 101 8.27 -6.07 -5.24
N ILE A 102 8.87 -6.77 -6.19
CA ILE A 102 8.40 -8.05 -6.69
C ILE A 102 9.37 -9.11 -6.18
N ASN A 103 8.87 -10.16 -5.52
CA ASN A 103 9.74 -11.24 -5.07
C ASN A 103 10.43 -11.91 -6.26
N MET A 104 11.75 -11.87 -6.31
CA MET A 104 12.59 -12.35 -7.42
C MET A 104 12.33 -11.62 -8.74
N GLY A 105 11.84 -10.40 -8.72
CA GLY A 105 11.56 -9.59 -9.90
C GLY A 105 12.08 -8.17 -9.78
N ASP A 106 11.80 -7.36 -10.80
CA ASP A 106 12.21 -5.96 -10.91
C ASP A 106 10.95 -5.09 -10.97
N PHE A 107 10.59 -4.52 -9.82
CA PHE A 107 9.37 -3.71 -9.69
C PHE A 107 9.45 -2.44 -10.55
N ALA A 108 10.58 -1.74 -10.52
CA ALA A 108 10.74 -0.47 -11.22
C ALA A 108 10.64 -0.63 -12.73
N THR A 109 11.35 -1.58 -13.31
CA THR A 109 11.36 -1.82 -14.76
C THR A 109 10.04 -2.42 -15.24
N SER A 110 9.53 -3.43 -14.51
CA SER A 110 8.29 -4.14 -14.89
C SER A 110 7.07 -3.21 -14.93
N ASN A 111 7.07 -2.17 -14.10
CA ASN A 111 5.96 -1.23 -13.99
C ASN A 111 6.25 0.12 -14.68
N GLY A 112 7.35 0.21 -15.44
CA GLY A 112 7.69 1.41 -16.19
C GLY A 112 8.02 2.63 -15.33
N LEU A 113 8.45 2.43 -14.08
CA LEU A 113 8.77 3.51 -13.15
C LEU A 113 10.13 4.14 -13.44
N ALA A 114 11.07 3.31 -13.87
CA ALA A 114 12.41 3.74 -14.24
C ALA A 114 13.05 2.71 -15.17
N ALA A 115 14.04 3.15 -15.92
CA ALA A 115 14.86 2.29 -16.76
C ALA A 115 16.28 2.21 -16.19
N LYS A 116 16.83 1.01 -16.07
CA LYS A 116 18.19 0.79 -15.61
C LYS A 116 19.17 0.99 -16.76
N VAL A 117 20.12 1.87 -16.56
CA VAL A 117 21.23 2.13 -17.50
C VAL A 117 22.51 1.61 -16.87
N THR A 118 23.14 0.65 -17.53
CA THR A 118 24.37 0.02 -17.06
C THR A 118 25.56 0.56 -17.88
N ALA A 119 26.60 1.06 -17.19
CA ALA A 119 27.82 1.51 -17.81
C ALA A 119 28.79 0.36 -18.10
N GLU A 120 29.81 0.63 -18.92
CA GLU A 120 30.81 -0.38 -19.31
C GLU A 120 31.57 -0.99 -18.12
N ASP A 121 31.76 -0.22 -17.04
CA ASP A 121 32.42 -0.66 -15.81
C ASP A 121 31.53 -1.48 -14.89
N GLY A 122 30.28 -1.74 -15.28
CA GLY A 122 29.31 -2.49 -14.49
C GLY A 122 28.52 -1.63 -13.49
N SER A 123 28.82 -0.34 -13.37
CA SER A 123 28.00 0.58 -12.59
C SER A 123 26.64 0.82 -13.26
N TYR A 124 25.66 1.24 -12.50
CA TYR A 124 24.32 1.48 -13.05
C TYR A 124 23.74 2.78 -12.50
N THR A 125 22.82 3.33 -13.26
CA THR A 125 21.96 4.42 -12.86
C THR A 125 20.53 4.10 -13.24
N TRP A 126 19.58 4.77 -12.59
CA TRP A 126 18.16 4.67 -12.92
C TRP A 126 17.72 5.96 -13.58
N GLU A 127 17.16 5.86 -14.78
CA GLU A 127 16.54 6.97 -15.48
C GLU A 127 15.02 6.91 -15.27
N PHE A 128 14.47 8.03 -14.82
CA PHE A 128 13.04 8.15 -14.60
C PHE A 128 12.37 8.76 -15.84
N PRO A 129 11.22 8.22 -16.28
CA PRO A 129 10.39 8.94 -17.21
C PRO A 129 9.91 10.24 -16.54
N GLU A 130 9.48 11.21 -17.34
CA GLU A 130 8.86 12.43 -16.81
C GLU A 130 7.64 12.05 -15.98
N GLY A 131 7.62 12.47 -14.71
CA GLY A 131 6.53 12.15 -13.80
C GLY A 131 6.88 12.40 -12.35
N ASP A 132 5.89 12.30 -11.49
CA ASP A 132 6.02 12.46 -10.06
C ASP A 132 6.56 11.17 -9.43
N ARG A 133 7.60 11.28 -8.60
CA ARG A 133 8.19 10.17 -7.83
C ARG A 133 7.49 9.96 -6.49
N LYS A 134 6.31 10.49 -6.33
CA LYS A 134 5.54 10.42 -5.11
C LYS A 134 4.84 9.08 -4.97
N SER A 135 4.95 8.46 -3.81
CA SER A 135 4.19 7.28 -3.43
C SER A 135 3.12 7.63 -2.40
N VAL A 136 2.00 6.90 -2.43
CA VAL A 136 0.91 7.02 -1.47
C VAL A 136 0.57 5.61 -0.98
N VAL A 137 0.55 5.44 0.31
CA VAL A 137 0.27 4.15 0.95
C VAL A 137 -0.93 4.24 1.86
#